data_fcfe739d92a2d55575c3d6b9980325ad
#
_entry.id   fcfe739d92a2d55575c3d6b9980325ad
#
_cell.length_a   1.000
_cell.length_b   1.000
_cell.length_c   1.000
_cell.angle_alpha   90.00
_cell.angle_beta   90.00
_cell.angle_gamma   90.00
#
_symmetry.space_group_name_H-M   'P 1'
#
loop_
_entity.id
_entity.type
_entity.pdbx_description
1 polymer ?
#
loop_
_entity_poly.entity_id
_entity_poly.type
_entity_poly.pdbx_seq_one_letter_code
_entity_poly.pdbx_strand_id
1 'polypeptide(L)'
;MDTTQIFLKNKEEEQDFLPLQGTDYIEFYVGNAKQAAHFYKTAFGFQSLAYAGPETGVKDKVSYVIRQNKITFVLTTPLRTDNEIADHIYKHGDGVKVIALKVDDATSAWKETTSRGAQSYLEPKVMQDETGEVIMSGIHIYDDSVHLFVERRNYTGLFMPGFVKWDSRYNPTSTGLLFVDHCVGNVGWKQMNKWVKFYEDVMGFKNILSFDDKDISTEYSALMSKVMSNNNGYVKFPINEPAEGKKKSQVEEYLDFYKGAGVQHIAIATSNIIETVTMLEQRGVEFLKIPPSYYETVLDRVGKIDEDLMPLSKL
;
A
#
# COMPACT_ATOMS: atom_id res chain seq x y z
N MET A 1 15.33 6.02 49.20
CA MET A 1 15.15 6.87 48.00
C MET A 1 15.11 5.92 46.85
N ASP A 2 13.97 5.87 46.21
CA ASP A 2 13.60 4.86 45.23
C ASP A 2 14.26 5.15 43.88
N THR A 3 15.16 4.27 43.45
CA THR A 3 15.93 4.36 42.21
C THR A 3 15.09 4.20 40.94
N THR A 4 13.80 3.91 41.08
CA THR A 4 12.84 3.71 40.00
C THR A 4 12.32 5.02 39.40
N GLN A 5 12.45 6.15 40.10
CA GLN A 5 11.97 7.47 39.63
C GLN A 5 12.97 8.28 38.81
N ILE A 6 14.21 7.82 38.64
CA ILE A 6 15.25 8.54 37.89
C ILE A 6 15.23 8.20 36.40
N PHE A 7 14.60 7.10 35.97
CA PHE A 7 14.56 6.68 34.57
C PHE A 7 13.38 7.23 33.74
N LEU A 8 12.50 8.04 34.34
CA LEU A 8 11.32 8.63 33.67
C LEU A 8 11.47 10.14 33.36
N LYS A 9 12.63 10.72 33.56
CA LYS A 9 12.91 12.09 33.14
C LYS A 9 13.85 12.10 31.95
N ASN A 10 13.34 12.70 30.85
CA ASN A 10 13.98 13.03 29.56
C ASN A 10 13.90 11.93 28.47
N LYS A 11 12.70 11.49 28.09
CA LYS A 11 12.33 11.44 26.69
C LYS A 11 11.56 12.73 26.41
N GLU A 12 12.21 13.74 25.88
CA GLU A 12 11.53 14.71 25.03
C GLU A 12 10.78 13.85 24.01
N GLU A 13 9.44 13.90 24.02
CA GLU A 13 8.64 13.29 22.96
C GLU A 13 9.07 14.05 21.70
N GLU A 14 9.88 13.42 20.86
CA GLU A 14 10.21 13.95 19.54
C GLU A 14 8.87 14.22 18.86
N GLN A 15 8.56 15.49 18.67
CA GLN A 15 7.33 15.90 18.05
C GLN A 15 7.27 15.27 16.64
N ASP A 16 6.23 14.48 16.38
CA ASP A 16 6.01 13.87 15.08
C ASP A 16 5.79 14.99 14.05
N PHE A 17 6.79 15.22 13.20
CA PHE A 17 6.73 16.28 12.18
C PHE A 17 5.88 15.87 10.97
N LEU A 18 5.51 14.58 10.83
CA LEU A 18 4.68 14.05 9.75
C LEU A 18 3.60 13.12 10.34
N PRO A 19 2.60 13.66 11.04
CA PRO A 19 1.54 12.85 11.65
C PRO A 19 0.63 12.26 10.58
N LEU A 20 0.84 10.97 10.25
CA LEU A 20 0.04 10.21 9.31
C LEU A 20 -1.11 9.51 10.03
N GLN A 21 -2.32 9.60 9.46
CA GLN A 21 -3.54 9.00 10.02
C GLN A 21 -3.89 7.64 9.40
N GLY A 22 -3.07 7.14 8.46
CA GLY A 22 -3.26 5.88 7.75
C GLY A 22 -3.23 6.05 6.24
N THR A 23 -3.57 4.98 5.55
CA THR A 23 -3.72 4.98 4.08
C THR A 23 -5.08 5.58 3.69
N ASP A 24 -5.07 6.60 2.83
CA ASP A 24 -6.30 7.20 2.28
C ASP A 24 -6.85 6.35 1.12
N TYR A 25 -5.99 6.07 0.12
CA TYR A 25 -6.28 5.18 -1.00
C TYR A 25 -4.99 4.64 -1.63
N ILE A 26 -5.15 3.59 -2.44
CA ILE A 26 -4.08 3.09 -3.32
C ILE A 26 -4.56 3.22 -4.76
N GLU A 27 -3.75 3.85 -5.63
CA GLU A 27 -4.05 3.96 -7.05
C GLU A 27 -3.17 3.04 -7.86
N PHE A 28 -3.83 2.24 -8.69
CA PHE A 28 -3.22 1.37 -9.67
C PHE A 28 -3.33 2.02 -11.05
N TYR A 29 -2.23 2.05 -11.77
CA TYR A 29 -2.27 2.24 -13.21
C TYR A 29 -2.44 0.88 -13.87
N VAL A 30 -3.48 0.73 -14.67
CA VAL A 30 -3.89 -0.55 -15.26
C VAL A 30 -4.28 -0.39 -16.73
N GLY A 31 -4.05 -1.43 -17.53
CA GLY A 31 -4.38 -1.43 -18.94
C GLY A 31 -5.89 -1.30 -19.21
N ASN A 32 -6.75 -1.81 -18.30
CA ASN A 32 -8.19 -1.66 -18.39
C ASN A 32 -8.84 -1.51 -17.00
N ALA A 33 -9.05 -0.26 -16.60
CA ALA A 33 -9.59 0.06 -15.27
C ALA A 33 -11.00 -0.52 -15.03
N LYS A 34 -11.84 -0.62 -16.06
CA LYS A 34 -13.18 -1.19 -15.95
C LYS A 34 -13.15 -2.70 -15.66
N GLN A 35 -12.26 -3.43 -16.34
CA GLN A 35 -12.06 -4.86 -16.10
C GLN A 35 -11.44 -5.10 -14.72
N ALA A 36 -10.41 -4.33 -14.36
CA ALA A 36 -9.78 -4.42 -13.03
C ALA A 36 -10.78 -4.13 -11.91
N ALA A 37 -11.60 -3.07 -12.04
CA ALA A 37 -12.66 -2.76 -11.08
C ALA A 37 -13.70 -3.88 -10.99
N HIS A 38 -14.08 -4.50 -12.10
CA HIS A 38 -14.98 -5.64 -12.09
C HIS A 38 -14.39 -6.84 -11.34
N PHE A 39 -13.11 -7.15 -11.56
CA PHE A 39 -12.40 -8.22 -10.86
C PHE A 39 -12.40 -8.00 -9.34
N TYR A 40 -11.94 -6.85 -8.86
CA TYR A 40 -11.91 -6.56 -7.43
C TYR A 40 -13.31 -6.50 -6.80
N LYS A 41 -14.32 -6.04 -7.53
CA LYS A 41 -15.70 -6.09 -7.07
C LYS A 41 -16.18 -7.54 -6.95
N THR A 42 -16.05 -8.33 -7.99
CA THR A 42 -16.59 -9.69 -8.05
C THR A 42 -15.83 -10.63 -7.11
N ALA A 43 -14.52 -10.64 -7.20
CA ALA A 43 -13.70 -11.57 -6.42
C ALA A 43 -13.52 -11.11 -4.97
N PHE A 44 -13.19 -9.84 -4.75
CA PHE A 44 -12.85 -9.34 -3.41
C PHE A 44 -14.01 -8.66 -2.67
N GLY A 45 -15.15 -8.45 -3.30
CA GLY A 45 -16.32 -7.88 -2.63
C GLY A 45 -16.29 -6.35 -2.45
N PHE A 46 -15.51 -5.64 -3.27
CA PHE A 46 -15.50 -4.19 -3.27
C PHE A 46 -16.80 -3.61 -3.84
N GLN A 47 -17.21 -2.46 -3.33
CA GLN A 47 -18.35 -1.69 -3.81
C GLN A 47 -17.92 -0.57 -4.74
N SER A 48 -18.73 -0.23 -5.73
CA SER A 48 -18.52 0.96 -6.55
C SER A 48 -18.70 2.22 -5.70
N LEU A 49 -17.78 3.17 -5.81
CA LEU A 49 -17.87 4.43 -5.07
C LEU A 49 -17.99 5.62 -6.02
N ALA A 50 -16.98 5.86 -6.84
CA ALA A 50 -16.91 7.05 -7.66
C ALA A 50 -16.24 6.77 -9.02
N TYR A 51 -16.42 7.69 -9.95
CA TYR A 51 -15.92 7.60 -11.31
C TYR A 51 -15.47 8.98 -11.79
N ALA A 52 -14.38 9.02 -12.56
CA ALA A 52 -13.99 10.17 -13.36
C ALA A 52 -13.52 9.70 -14.74
N GLY A 53 -13.94 10.40 -15.78
CA GLY A 53 -13.62 10.06 -17.17
C GLY A 53 -14.22 11.08 -18.13
N PRO A 54 -14.36 10.77 -19.42
CA PRO A 54 -14.88 11.70 -20.42
C PRO A 54 -16.20 12.34 -20.07
N GLU A 55 -17.11 11.61 -19.42
CA GLU A 55 -18.42 12.09 -19.00
C GLU A 55 -18.34 13.13 -17.88
N THR A 56 -17.25 13.18 -17.15
CA THR A 56 -16.96 14.18 -16.11
C THR A 56 -15.97 15.25 -16.57
N GLY A 57 -15.64 15.26 -17.88
CA GLY A 57 -14.72 16.25 -18.47
C GLY A 57 -13.23 15.82 -18.47
N VAL A 58 -12.87 14.65 -17.92
CA VAL A 58 -11.51 14.11 -17.93
C VAL A 58 -11.29 13.32 -19.20
N LYS A 59 -10.53 13.86 -20.17
CA LYS A 59 -10.46 13.31 -21.54
C LYS A 59 -9.25 12.39 -21.82
N ASP A 60 -8.29 12.37 -20.92
CA ASP A 60 -6.99 11.69 -21.09
C ASP A 60 -6.90 10.37 -20.32
N LYS A 61 -7.80 10.14 -19.37
CA LYS A 61 -7.86 8.95 -18.53
C LYS A 61 -9.26 8.63 -18.03
N VAL A 62 -9.42 7.42 -17.51
CA VAL A 62 -10.61 6.98 -16.77
C VAL A 62 -10.16 6.41 -15.43
N SER A 63 -10.84 6.80 -14.35
CA SER A 63 -10.60 6.29 -13.01
C SER A 63 -11.88 5.75 -12.39
N TYR A 64 -11.84 4.50 -11.94
CA TYR A 64 -12.88 3.85 -11.16
C TYR A 64 -12.44 3.74 -9.71
N VAL A 65 -13.25 4.25 -8.80
CA VAL A 65 -13.00 4.17 -7.36
C VAL A 65 -13.91 3.11 -6.75
N ILE A 66 -13.29 2.17 -6.06
CA ILE A 66 -13.99 1.08 -5.35
C ILE A 66 -13.59 1.10 -3.88
N ARG A 67 -14.51 0.68 -3.01
CA ARG A 67 -14.29 0.67 -1.56
C ARG A 67 -14.83 -0.59 -0.90
N GLN A 68 -14.09 -1.08 0.08
CA GLN A 68 -14.58 -2.03 1.05
C GLN A 68 -14.07 -1.62 2.44
N ASN A 69 -14.99 -1.32 3.35
CA ASN A 69 -14.66 -0.78 4.67
C ASN A 69 -13.69 0.44 4.58
N LYS A 70 -12.51 0.36 5.17
CA LYS A 70 -11.49 1.42 5.12
C LYS A 70 -10.53 1.32 3.93
N ILE A 71 -10.73 0.36 3.04
CA ILE A 71 -9.89 0.17 1.86
C ILE A 71 -10.51 0.91 0.69
N THR A 72 -9.77 1.82 0.08
CA THR A 72 -10.16 2.50 -1.16
C THR A 72 -9.10 2.23 -2.22
N PHE A 73 -9.51 1.65 -3.35
CA PHE A 73 -8.69 1.49 -4.53
C PHE A 73 -9.18 2.41 -5.65
N VAL A 74 -8.23 3.02 -6.32
CA VAL A 74 -8.45 3.79 -7.54
C VAL A 74 -7.80 3.03 -8.68
N LEU A 75 -8.57 2.71 -9.71
CA LEU A 75 -8.10 1.98 -10.88
C LEU A 75 -8.15 2.92 -12.06
N THR A 76 -6.99 3.30 -12.56
CA THR A 76 -6.84 4.33 -13.61
C THR A 76 -6.23 3.75 -14.86
N THR A 77 -6.87 3.99 -16.01
CA THR A 77 -6.38 3.62 -17.33
C THR A 77 -6.24 4.87 -18.21
N PRO A 78 -5.19 4.97 -19.05
CA PRO A 78 -5.06 6.06 -20.01
C PRO A 78 -6.06 5.90 -21.16
N LEU A 79 -6.54 7.02 -21.69
CA LEU A 79 -7.32 7.08 -22.94
C LEU A 79 -6.46 7.59 -24.11
N ARG A 80 -5.19 7.87 -23.85
CA ARG A 80 -4.18 8.31 -24.83
C ARG A 80 -2.89 7.54 -24.59
N THR A 81 -2.08 7.42 -25.63
CA THR A 81 -0.79 6.72 -25.58
C THR A 81 0.39 7.63 -25.24
N ASP A 82 0.16 8.94 -25.19
CA ASP A 82 1.16 9.99 -25.02
C ASP A 82 1.01 10.68 -23.63
N ASN A 83 0.95 9.90 -22.56
CA ASN A 83 0.88 10.41 -21.19
C ASN A 83 1.61 9.51 -20.20
N GLU A 84 1.90 10.04 -19.01
CA GLU A 84 2.60 9.34 -17.93
C GLU A 84 1.98 7.98 -17.55
N ILE A 85 0.64 7.84 -17.63
CA ILE A 85 -0.05 6.60 -17.26
C ILE A 85 0.26 5.51 -18.29
N ALA A 86 0.23 5.87 -19.58
CA ALA A 86 0.55 4.94 -20.67
C ALA A 86 2.03 4.51 -20.60
N ASP A 87 2.94 5.46 -20.37
CA ASP A 87 4.38 5.18 -20.23
C ASP A 87 4.65 4.25 -19.03
N HIS A 88 3.99 4.49 -17.88
CA HIS A 88 4.11 3.64 -16.70
C HIS A 88 3.64 2.20 -16.99
N ILE A 89 2.47 2.04 -17.60
CA ILE A 89 1.94 0.71 -17.95
C ILE A 89 2.81 0.01 -19.00
N TYR A 90 3.32 0.74 -19.97
CA TYR A 90 4.24 0.17 -20.97
C TYR A 90 5.52 -0.36 -20.34
N LYS A 91 6.07 0.34 -19.35
CA LYS A 91 7.30 -0.03 -18.65
C LYS A 91 7.07 -1.16 -17.63
N HIS A 92 6.02 -1.07 -16.84
CA HIS A 92 5.82 -1.88 -15.63
C HIS A 92 4.71 -2.91 -15.72
N GLY A 93 3.79 -2.79 -16.70
CA GLY A 93 2.51 -3.47 -16.66
C GLY A 93 1.54 -2.82 -15.66
N ASP A 94 0.49 -3.55 -15.30
CA ASP A 94 -0.44 -3.12 -14.26
C ASP A 94 0.25 -3.12 -12.89
N GLY A 95 0.14 -2.02 -12.15
CA GLY A 95 0.82 -1.91 -10.86
C GLY A 95 0.39 -0.69 -10.04
N VAL A 96 0.89 -0.62 -8.79
CA VAL A 96 0.65 0.49 -7.89
C VAL A 96 1.50 1.69 -8.29
N LYS A 97 0.84 2.78 -8.65
CA LYS A 97 1.50 4.09 -8.86
C LYS A 97 1.53 4.91 -7.58
N VAL A 98 0.41 4.93 -6.85
CA VAL A 98 0.23 5.83 -5.71
C VAL A 98 -0.12 5.06 -4.44
N ILE A 99 0.58 5.36 -3.36
CA ILE A 99 0.12 5.09 -2.01
C ILE A 99 -0.21 6.45 -1.38
N ALA A 100 -1.50 6.77 -1.28
CA ALA A 100 -1.97 8.02 -0.71
C ALA A 100 -2.13 7.89 0.81
N LEU A 101 -1.58 8.86 1.53
CA LEU A 101 -1.52 8.90 2.98
C LEU A 101 -2.39 10.04 3.50
N LYS A 102 -3.23 9.73 4.47
CA LYS A 102 -4.12 10.71 5.10
C LYS A 102 -3.33 11.57 6.09
N VAL A 103 -3.45 12.89 5.93
CA VAL A 103 -2.82 13.92 6.78
C VAL A 103 -3.82 15.00 7.19
N ASP A 104 -3.49 15.75 8.24
CA ASP A 104 -4.25 16.94 8.64
C ASP A 104 -3.85 18.19 7.85
N ASP A 105 -2.63 18.27 7.32
CA ASP A 105 -2.08 19.38 6.54
C ASP A 105 -1.15 18.85 5.45
N ALA A 106 -1.67 18.80 4.22
CA ALA A 106 -0.92 18.31 3.06
C ALA A 106 0.20 19.29 2.64
N THR A 107 0.03 20.58 2.91
CA THR A 107 1.05 21.58 2.61
C THR A 107 2.25 21.46 3.56
N SER A 108 1.99 21.29 4.84
CA SER A 108 3.03 21.04 5.85
C SER A 108 3.76 19.73 5.59
N ALA A 109 3.04 18.65 5.29
CA ALA A 109 3.62 17.36 4.96
C ALA A 109 4.60 17.42 3.77
N TRP A 110 4.23 18.16 2.72
CA TRP A 110 5.10 18.37 1.56
C TRP A 110 6.33 19.23 1.90
N LYS A 111 6.16 20.33 2.65
CA LYS A 111 7.28 21.19 3.06
C LYS A 111 8.29 20.43 3.92
N GLU A 112 7.79 19.68 4.91
CA GLU A 112 8.66 18.90 5.80
C GLU A 112 9.44 17.84 5.02
N THR A 113 8.76 17.04 4.20
CA THR A 113 9.42 15.95 3.47
C THR A 113 10.39 16.46 2.41
N THR A 114 10.04 17.52 1.66
CA THR A 114 10.94 18.10 0.64
C THR A 114 12.15 18.83 1.26
N SER A 115 11.97 19.53 2.39
CA SER A 115 13.09 20.14 3.11
C SER A 115 14.09 19.13 3.65
N ARG A 116 13.63 17.88 3.88
CA ARG A 116 14.45 16.76 4.34
C ARG A 116 15.02 15.91 3.20
N GLY A 117 14.80 16.32 1.94
CA GLY A 117 15.43 15.75 0.76
C GLY A 117 14.54 14.87 -0.11
N ALA A 118 13.22 14.82 0.12
CA ALA A 118 12.32 14.18 -0.83
C ALA A 118 12.26 14.96 -2.14
N GLN A 119 12.20 14.23 -3.27
CA GLN A 119 11.90 14.82 -4.56
C GLN A 119 10.40 15.10 -4.65
N SER A 120 10.02 16.36 -4.95
CA SER A 120 8.62 16.73 -5.15
C SER A 120 8.05 16.03 -6.39
N TYR A 121 6.90 15.38 -6.24
CA TYR A 121 6.06 14.90 -7.34
C TYR A 121 4.92 15.86 -7.65
N LEU A 122 4.25 16.35 -6.60
CA LEU A 122 3.13 17.28 -6.70
C LEU A 122 3.25 18.34 -5.60
N GLU A 123 3.40 19.59 -6.00
CA GLU A 123 3.27 20.71 -5.07
C GLU A 123 1.84 20.80 -4.50
N PRO A 124 1.64 21.41 -3.31
CA PRO A 124 0.32 21.52 -2.71
C PRO A 124 -0.70 22.13 -3.66
N LYS A 125 -1.76 21.36 -3.94
CA LYS A 125 -2.83 21.73 -4.87
C LYS A 125 -4.19 21.59 -4.19
N VAL A 126 -4.96 22.67 -4.20
CA VAL A 126 -6.36 22.68 -3.75
C VAL A 126 -7.26 22.26 -4.89
N MET A 127 -8.14 21.30 -4.63
CA MET A 127 -9.27 20.93 -5.47
C MET A 127 -10.56 21.20 -4.69
N GLN A 128 -11.57 21.80 -5.33
CA GLN A 128 -12.78 22.26 -4.67
C GLN A 128 -14.02 22.00 -5.52
N ASP A 129 -15.12 21.67 -4.85
CA ASP A 129 -16.47 21.63 -5.39
C ASP A 129 -17.49 22.09 -4.33
N GLU A 130 -18.78 21.92 -4.57
CA GLU A 130 -19.85 22.30 -3.63
C GLU A 130 -19.82 21.50 -2.31
N THR A 131 -19.10 20.38 -2.24
CA THR A 131 -19.00 19.54 -1.04
C THR A 131 -17.78 19.85 -0.18
N GLY A 132 -16.96 20.82 -0.60
CA GLY A 132 -15.78 21.27 0.13
C GLY A 132 -14.51 21.20 -0.67
N GLU A 133 -13.39 21.09 0.03
CA GLU A 133 -12.04 21.09 -0.58
C GLU A 133 -11.22 19.87 -0.16
N VAL A 134 -10.36 19.42 -1.07
CA VAL A 134 -9.30 18.44 -0.83
C VAL A 134 -7.99 19.08 -1.20
N ILE A 135 -7.01 19.06 -0.30
CA ILE A 135 -5.65 19.50 -0.60
C ILE A 135 -4.78 18.26 -0.79
N MET A 136 -4.05 18.23 -1.89
CA MET A 136 -3.11 17.16 -2.19
C MET A 136 -1.73 17.70 -2.48
N SER A 137 -0.73 16.94 -2.06
CA SER A 137 0.67 17.12 -2.41
C SER A 137 1.35 15.76 -2.53
N GLY A 138 2.59 15.68 -3.00
CA GLY A 138 3.22 14.38 -3.12
C GLY A 138 4.72 14.40 -3.38
N ILE A 139 5.34 13.26 -3.08
CA ILE A 139 6.77 13.01 -3.22
C ILE A 139 7.02 11.70 -3.96
N HIS A 140 8.15 11.61 -4.66
CA HIS A 140 8.60 10.37 -5.28
C HIS A 140 9.12 9.37 -4.25
N ILE A 141 8.80 8.10 -4.49
CA ILE A 141 9.36 6.93 -3.81
C ILE A 141 9.65 5.84 -4.85
N TYR A 142 10.56 4.91 -4.59
CA TYR A 142 10.82 3.72 -5.42
C TYR A 142 10.75 4.03 -6.93
N ASP A 143 11.75 4.59 -7.52
CA ASP A 143 11.80 4.92 -8.95
C ASP A 143 10.54 5.70 -9.44
N ASP A 144 9.48 4.99 -9.88
CA ASP A 144 8.30 5.59 -10.50
C ASP A 144 7.04 5.62 -9.61
N SER A 145 7.10 5.10 -8.38
CA SER A 145 5.98 5.17 -7.42
C SER A 145 6.00 6.49 -6.64
N VAL A 146 4.87 6.85 -6.04
CA VAL A 146 4.75 8.10 -5.29
C VAL A 146 3.94 7.92 -4.00
N HIS A 147 4.25 8.74 -2.99
CA HIS A 147 3.35 9.03 -1.90
C HIS A 147 2.60 10.32 -2.17
N LEU A 148 1.27 10.29 -2.08
CA LEU A 148 0.46 11.50 -1.99
C LEU A 148 0.05 11.74 -0.54
N PHE A 149 0.10 12.99 -0.10
CA PHE A 149 -0.48 13.46 1.16
C PHE A 149 -1.85 14.05 0.85
N VAL A 150 -2.89 13.56 1.53
CA VAL A 150 -4.28 13.91 1.25
C VAL A 150 -4.93 14.48 2.50
N GLU A 151 -5.29 15.76 2.42
CA GLU A 151 -6.03 16.49 3.44
C GLU A 151 -7.51 16.61 2.99
N ARG A 152 -8.43 16.13 3.86
CA ARG A 152 -9.87 16.11 3.61
C ARG A 152 -10.67 16.77 4.74
N ARG A 153 -10.08 17.73 5.43
CA ARG A 153 -10.67 18.30 6.64
C ARG A 153 -12.09 18.84 6.44
N ASN A 154 -12.34 19.47 5.30
CA ASN A 154 -13.58 20.16 4.99
C ASN A 154 -14.27 19.57 3.77
N TYR A 155 -14.03 18.28 3.45
CA TYR A 155 -14.64 17.62 2.30
C TYR A 155 -15.64 16.56 2.73
N THR A 156 -16.90 16.74 2.32
CA THR A 156 -18.01 15.82 2.61
C THR A 156 -18.46 15.00 1.40
N GLY A 157 -17.80 15.17 0.25
CA GLY A 157 -18.08 14.46 -0.98
C GLY A 157 -17.67 12.99 -0.95
N LEU A 158 -17.96 12.28 -2.04
CA LEU A 158 -17.77 10.82 -2.12
C LEU A 158 -16.30 10.40 -2.08
N PHE A 159 -15.45 11.09 -2.86
CA PHE A 159 -14.03 10.75 -3.00
C PHE A 159 -13.16 11.99 -3.18
N MET A 160 -13.28 12.68 -4.31
CA MET A 160 -12.54 13.92 -4.63
C MET A 160 -13.38 14.82 -5.54
N PRO A 161 -13.14 16.14 -5.54
CA PRO A 161 -13.71 17.02 -6.55
C PRO A 161 -13.44 16.53 -7.97
N GLY A 162 -14.46 16.61 -8.85
CA GLY A 162 -14.39 16.11 -10.21
C GLY A 162 -14.77 14.63 -10.40
N PHE A 163 -14.97 13.90 -9.30
CA PHE A 163 -15.52 12.55 -9.34
C PHE A 163 -17.04 12.57 -9.10
N VAL A 164 -17.75 11.76 -9.86
CA VAL A 164 -19.18 11.55 -9.69
C VAL A 164 -19.46 10.18 -9.09
N LYS A 165 -20.66 10.01 -8.51
CA LYS A 165 -21.07 8.70 -8.00
C LYS A 165 -21.06 7.67 -9.13
N TRP A 166 -20.45 6.53 -8.88
CA TRP A 166 -20.52 5.41 -9.80
C TRP A 166 -21.68 4.50 -9.45
N ASP A 167 -22.82 4.71 -10.10
CA ASP A 167 -24.01 3.88 -9.96
C ASP A 167 -23.80 2.55 -10.68
N SER A 168 -23.64 1.48 -9.91
CA SER A 168 -23.54 0.12 -10.41
C SER A 168 -24.72 -0.70 -9.96
N ARG A 169 -25.33 -1.45 -10.90
CA ARG A 169 -26.39 -2.41 -10.57
C ARG A 169 -25.85 -3.64 -9.82
N TYR A 170 -24.54 -3.88 -9.90
CA TYR A 170 -23.87 -5.00 -9.26
C TYR A 170 -23.13 -4.53 -8.02
N ASN A 171 -23.64 -4.92 -6.86
CA ASN A 171 -23.06 -4.64 -5.55
C ASN A 171 -22.85 -5.95 -4.80
N PRO A 172 -21.68 -6.57 -4.86
CA PRO A 172 -21.40 -7.84 -4.19
C PRO A 172 -21.37 -7.67 -2.66
N THR A 173 -21.55 -8.76 -1.94
CA THR A 173 -21.35 -8.77 -0.49
C THR A 173 -19.85 -8.60 -0.16
N SER A 174 -19.56 -7.95 0.97
CA SER A 174 -18.19 -7.84 1.51
C SER A 174 -17.62 -9.22 1.81
N THR A 175 -16.31 -9.36 1.66
CA THR A 175 -15.54 -10.55 2.03
C THR A 175 -14.87 -10.44 3.40
N GLY A 176 -15.17 -9.39 4.16
CA GLY A 176 -14.59 -9.18 5.49
C GLY A 176 -13.24 -8.47 5.51
N LEU A 177 -12.75 -7.96 4.37
CA LEU A 177 -11.55 -7.13 4.29
C LEU A 177 -11.79 -5.79 4.97
N LEU A 178 -10.87 -5.33 5.85
CA LEU A 178 -11.10 -4.20 6.76
C LEU A 178 -10.31 -2.95 6.40
N PHE A 179 -8.99 -3.06 6.32
CA PHE A 179 -8.06 -1.95 6.04
C PHE A 179 -6.75 -2.47 5.44
N VAL A 180 -5.99 -1.56 4.83
CA VAL A 180 -4.64 -1.85 4.37
C VAL A 180 -3.71 -1.85 5.57
N ASP A 181 -3.12 -3.00 5.91
CA ASP A 181 -2.18 -3.11 7.03
C ASP A 181 -0.79 -2.59 6.65
N HIS A 182 -0.28 -3.02 5.50
CA HIS A 182 1.01 -2.55 4.98
C HIS A 182 1.11 -2.68 3.46
N CYS A 183 2.08 -1.96 2.88
CA CYS A 183 2.47 -2.08 1.48
C CYS A 183 3.96 -2.38 1.41
N VAL A 184 4.35 -3.43 0.68
CA VAL A 184 5.73 -3.87 0.58
C VAL A 184 6.37 -3.30 -0.68
N GLY A 185 7.51 -2.65 -0.53
CA GLY A 185 8.36 -2.22 -1.62
C GLY A 185 9.50 -3.21 -1.89
N ASN A 186 9.66 -3.63 -3.14
CA ASN A 186 10.86 -4.31 -3.58
C ASN A 186 11.83 -3.31 -4.20
N VAL A 187 13.09 -3.36 -3.77
CA VAL A 187 14.14 -2.47 -4.24
C VAL A 187 15.33 -3.26 -4.80
N GLY A 188 16.15 -2.62 -5.61
CA GLY A 188 17.32 -3.25 -6.21
C GLY A 188 18.38 -3.66 -5.18
N TRP A 189 19.37 -4.42 -5.63
CA TRP A 189 20.53 -4.85 -4.85
C TRP A 189 21.18 -3.68 -4.12
N LYS A 190 21.43 -3.83 -2.81
CA LYS A 190 22.08 -2.83 -1.93
C LYS A 190 21.31 -1.49 -1.85
N GLN A 191 20.02 -1.48 -2.17
CA GLN A 191 19.17 -0.28 -2.10
C GLN A 191 18.30 -0.22 -0.84
N MET A 192 18.12 -1.31 -0.11
CA MET A 192 17.24 -1.37 1.08
C MET A 192 17.65 -0.30 2.12
N ASN A 193 18.92 -0.21 2.47
CA ASN A 193 19.37 0.76 3.48
C ASN A 193 19.22 2.22 3.02
N LYS A 194 19.29 2.49 1.71
CA LYS A 194 18.99 3.82 1.15
C LYS A 194 17.53 4.19 1.42
N TRP A 195 16.61 3.26 1.18
CA TRP A 195 15.18 3.51 1.37
C TRP A 195 14.78 3.49 2.85
N VAL A 196 15.41 2.65 3.67
CA VAL A 196 15.26 2.71 5.14
C VAL A 196 15.64 4.11 5.63
N LYS A 197 16.82 4.61 5.24
CA LYS A 197 17.27 5.96 5.61
C LYS A 197 16.34 7.06 5.08
N PHE A 198 15.80 6.90 3.88
CA PHE A 198 14.79 7.82 3.35
C PHE A 198 13.56 7.87 4.27
N TYR A 199 13.00 6.73 4.65
CA TYR A 199 11.83 6.71 5.54
C TYR A 199 12.15 7.25 6.94
N GLU A 200 13.36 7.01 7.45
CA GLU A 200 13.81 7.57 8.74
C GLU A 200 13.96 9.09 8.68
N ASP A 201 14.78 9.58 7.77
CA ASP A 201 15.18 10.99 7.72
C ASP A 201 14.06 11.89 7.17
N VAL A 202 13.34 11.42 6.15
CA VAL A 202 12.37 12.21 5.38
C VAL A 202 10.97 12.10 5.95
N MET A 203 10.58 10.90 6.40
CA MET A 203 9.22 10.64 6.86
C MET A 203 9.11 10.39 8.37
N GLY A 204 10.21 10.37 9.11
CA GLY A 204 10.22 10.18 10.56
C GLY A 204 9.82 8.77 10.99
N PHE A 205 9.89 7.79 10.11
CA PHE A 205 9.58 6.41 10.41
C PHE A 205 10.69 5.76 11.25
N LYS A 206 10.34 4.68 11.94
CA LYS A 206 11.28 3.86 12.70
C LYS A 206 11.32 2.45 12.13
N ASN A 207 12.51 1.87 12.08
CA ASN A 207 12.65 0.45 11.78
C ASN A 207 12.18 -0.36 13.01
N ILE A 208 11.08 -1.09 12.86
CA ILE A 208 10.46 -1.87 13.93
C ILE A 208 10.83 -3.36 13.88
N LEU A 209 11.29 -3.84 12.72
CA LEU A 209 11.63 -5.25 12.51
C LEU A 209 12.64 -5.37 11.36
N SER A 210 13.60 -6.24 11.52
CA SER A 210 14.59 -6.56 10.47
C SER A 210 14.73 -8.07 10.34
N PHE A 211 14.78 -8.54 9.12
CA PHE A 211 15.05 -9.93 8.76
C PHE A 211 16.28 -9.96 7.86
N ASP A 212 17.23 -10.80 8.19
CA ASP A 212 18.38 -11.06 7.33
C ASP A 212 18.13 -12.28 6.40
N ASP A 213 19.13 -12.59 5.57
CA ASP A 213 19.06 -13.70 4.62
C ASP A 213 18.96 -15.08 5.30
N LYS A 214 19.27 -15.18 6.60
CA LYS A 214 19.13 -16.41 7.38
C LYS A 214 17.73 -16.57 7.93
N ASP A 215 17.06 -15.45 8.25
CA ASP A 215 15.69 -15.45 8.78
C ASP A 215 14.67 -15.80 7.69
N ILE A 216 14.87 -15.25 6.46
CA ILE A 216 13.97 -15.46 5.32
C ILE A 216 14.75 -16.09 4.19
N SER A 217 14.96 -17.39 4.27
CA SER A 217 15.63 -18.17 3.23
C SER A 217 14.95 -19.51 3.02
N THR A 218 15.03 -19.97 1.78
CA THR A 218 14.80 -21.37 1.40
C THR A 218 16.17 -21.98 1.06
N GLU A 219 16.23 -23.29 0.81
CA GLU A 219 17.45 -23.92 0.33
C GLU A 219 18.04 -23.25 -0.93
N TYR A 220 17.20 -22.53 -1.69
CA TYR A 220 17.55 -22.04 -3.03
C TYR A 220 17.54 -20.52 -3.14
N SER A 221 16.74 -19.79 -2.37
CA SER A 221 16.59 -18.33 -2.50
C SER A 221 16.48 -17.66 -1.14
N ALA A 222 16.98 -16.42 -1.04
CA ALA A 222 16.91 -15.60 0.15
C ALA A 222 16.50 -14.16 -0.20
N LEU A 223 15.99 -13.44 0.79
CA LEU A 223 15.76 -12.00 0.73
C LEU A 223 16.09 -11.36 2.07
N MET A 224 16.37 -10.08 2.06
CA MET A 224 16.47 -9.25 3.25
C MET A 224 15.28 -8.32 3.32
N SER A 225 14.76 -8.06 4.52
CA SER A 225 13.61 -7.20 4.73
C SER A 225 13.78 -6.33 5.97
N LYS A 226 13.38 -5.05 5.86
CA LYS A 226 13.26 -4.14 7.01
C LYS A 226 11.90 -3.47 6.99
N VAL A 227 11.23 -3.47 8.14
CA VAL A 227 9.88 -2.94 8.29
C VAL A 227 9.95 -1.53 8.89
N MET A 228 9.58 -0.54 8.09
CA MET A 228 9.48 0.85 8.51
C MET A 228 8.04 1.14 8.97
N SER A 229 7.88 1.81 10.10
CA SER A 229 6.58 2.19 10.64
C SER A 229 6.58 3.64 11.11
N ASN A 230 5.48 4.34 10.90
CA ASN A 230 5.26 5.65 11.50
C ASN A 230 5.01 5.54 13.01
N ASN A 231 5.01 6.66 13.73
CA ASN A 231 4.99 6.68 15.21
C ASN A 231 3.74 6.00 15.81
N ASN A 232 2.57 6.08 15.17
CA ASN A 232 1.33 5.48 15.68
C ASN A 232 1.07 4.05 15.15
N GLY A 233 1.91 3.52 14.26
CA GLY A 233 1.79 2.17 13.71
C GLY A 233 0.70 1.96 12.67
N TYR A 234 0.01 3.01 12.21
CA TYR A 234 -1.04 2.90 11.21
C TYR A 234 -0.52 2.77 9.78
N VAL A 235 0.74 3.14 9.54
CA VAL A 235 1.38 3.06 8.23
C VAL A 235 2.67 2.27 8.36
N LYS A 236 2.79 1.19 7.61
CA LYS A 236 3.96 0.30 7.60
C LYS A 236 4.40 0.02 6.18
N PHE A 237 5.71 0.08 5.96
CA PHE A 237 6.35 -0.22 4.69
C PHE A 237 7.51 -1.18 4.90
N PRO A 238 7.28 -2.50 4.76
CA PRO A 238 8.38 -3.44 4.59
C PRO A 238 9.12 -3.14 3.28
N ILE A 239 10.44 -3.16 3.33
CA ILE A 239 11.33 -2.92 2.20
C ILE A 239 12.17 -4.16 2.01
N ASN A 240 12.02 -4.80 0.84
CA ASN A 240 12.76 -6.02 0.51
C ASN A 240 13.83 -5.74 -0.52
N GLU A 241 15.00 -6.34 -0.34
CA GLU A 241 16.01 -6.44 -1.39
C GLU A 241 16.41 -7.90 -1.62
N PRO A 242 16.93 -8.25 -2.81
CA PRO A 242 17.44 -9.58 -3.08
C PRO A 242 18.62 -9.91 -2.16
N ALA A 243 18.75 -11.18 -1.79
CA ALA A 243 19.95 -11.71 -1.14
C ALA A 243 20.54 -12.83 -1.98
N GLU A 244 21.83 -13.11 -1.79
CA GLU A 244 22.54 -14.17 -2.52
C GLU A 244 21.90 -15.53 -2.24
N GLY A 245 21.58 -16.29 -3.29
CA GLY A 245 20.98 -17.61 -3.23
C GLY A 245 21.42 -18.49 -4.40
N LYS A 246 21.11 -19.78 -4.34
CA LYS A 246 21.41 -20.72 -5.43
C LYS A 246 20.54 -20.51 -6.67
N LYS A 247 19.39 -19.86 -6.52
CA LYS A 247 18.46 -19.50 -7.58
C LYS A 247 17.99 -18.06 -7.42
N LYS A 248 17.49 -17.50 -8.48
CA LYS A 248 16.86 -16.17 -8.51
C LYS A 248 15.75 -16.11 -7.48
N SER A 249 15.73 -15.06 -6.67
CA SER A 249 14.70 -14.83 -5.68
C SER A 249 13.44 -14.23 -6.31
N GLN A 250 12.29 -14.34 -5.62
CA GLN A 250 11.04 -13.68 -6.05
C GLN A 250 11.20 -12.15 -6.12
N VAL A 251 12.07 -11.55 -5.30
CA VAL A 251 12.38 -10.11 -5.37
C VAL A 251 13.08 -9.77 -6.67
N GLU A 252 14.05 -10.60 -7.11
CA GLU A 252 14.74 -10.41 -8.40
C GLU A 252 13.80 -10.61 -9.58
N GLU A 253 12.92 -11.64 -9.51
CA GLU A 253 11.89 -11.87 -10.57
C GLU A 253 10.96 -10.67 -10.70
N TYR A 254 10.54 -10.09 -9.56
CA TYR A 254 9.74 -8.87 -9.55
C TYR A 254 10.48 -7.70 -10.21
N LEU A 255 11.72 -7.42 -9.81
CA LEU A 255 12.53 -6.32 -10.35
C LEU A 255 12.75 -6.44 -11.85
N ASP A 256 12.94 -7.66 -12.34
CA ASP A 256 13.13 -7.91 -13.77
C ASP A 256 11.83 -7.75 -14.56
N PHE A 257 10.70 -8.20 -14.02
CA PHE A 257 9.39 -8.05 -14.65
C PHE A 257 8.95 -6.58 -14.63
N TYR A 258 8.99 -5.95 -13.44
CA TYR A 258 8.54 -4.57 -13.23
C TYR A 258 9.51 -3.53 -13.82
N LYS A 259 10.74 -3.91 -14.17
CA LYS A 259 11.80 -3.05 -14.71
C LYS A 259 12.20 -1.92 -13.75
N GLY A 260 12.29 -2.23 -12.47
CA GLY A 260 12.72 -1.28 -11.43
C GLY A 260 12.14 -1.61 -10.06
N ALA A 261 12.37 -0.71 -9.11
CA ALA A 261 11.80 -0.78 -7.78
C ALA A 261 10.32 -0.36 -7.80
N GLY A 262 9.52 -0.93 -6.90
CA GLY A 262 8.08 -0.61 -6.82
C GLY A 262 7.36 -1.40 -5.73
N VAL A 263 6.04 -1.25 -5.69
CA VAL A 263 5.18 -1.91 -4.70
C VAL A 263 4.89 -3.34 -5.14
N GLN A 264 5.40 -4.31 -4.38
CA GLN A 264 5.26 -5.73 -4.70
C GLN A 264 3.91 -6.29 -4.27
N HIS A 265 3.47 -5.99 -3.04
CA HIS A 265 2.17 -6.43 -2.56
C HIS A 265 1.55 -5.47 -1.53
N ILE A 266 0.26 -5.65 -1.33
CA ILE A 266 -0.55 -4.94 -0.35
C ILE A 266 -1.13 -5.98 0.60
N ALA A 267 -0.78 -5.90 1.88
CA ALA A 267 -1.38 -6.73 2.90
C ALA A 267 -2.66 -6.07 3.43
N ILE A 268 -3.72 -6.85 3.46
CA ILE A 268 -5.04 -6.39 3.88
C ILE A 268 -5.48 -7.18 5.11
N ALA A 269 -5.90 -6.47 6.15
CA ALA A 269 -6.36 -7.07 7.39
C ALA A 269 -7.80 -7.56 7.28
N THR A 270 -8.08 -8.64 7.98
CA THR A 270 -9.44 -9.18 8.22
C THR A 270 -9.57 -9.59 9.67
N SER A 271 -10.80 -9.65 10.19
CA SER A 271 -11.09 -10.18 11.53
C SER A 271 -11.27 -11.69 11.56
N ASN A 272 -11.46 -12.34 10.40
CA ASN A 272 -11.64 -13.78 10.29
C ASN A 272 -11.02 -14.28 8.98
N ILE A 273 -9.76 -14.72 9.07
CA ILE A 273 -8.97 -15.14 7.90
C ILE A 273 -9.60 -16.35 7.20
N ILE A 274 -10.12 -17.32 7.96
CA ILE A 274 -10.69 -18.56 7.42
C ILE A 274 -11.92 -18.24 6.57
N GLU A 275 -12.85 -17.45 7.11
CA GLU A 275 -14.06 -17.04 6.39
C GLU A 275 -13.72 -16.21 5.15
N THR A 276 -12.81 -15.25 5.31
CA THR A 276 -12.38 -14.36 4.21
C THR A 276 -11.75 -15.16 3.08
N VAL A 277 -10.79 -16.04 3.36
CA VAL A 277 -10.12 -16.86 2.33
C VAL A 277 -11.11 -17.80 1.66
N THR A 278 -11.96 -18.49 2.43
CA THR A 278 -13.01 -19.35 1.88
C THR A 278 -13.94 -18.59 0.91
N MET A 279 -14.37 -17.38 1.28
CA MET A 279 -15.20 -16.55 0.41
C MET A 279 -14.47 -16.12 -0.87
N LEU A 280 -13.20 -15.76 -0.75
CA LEU A 280 -12.36 -15.37 -1.89
C LEU A 280 -12.15 -16.54 -2.86
N GLU A 281 -11.85 -17.74 -2.36
CA GLU A 281 -11.71 -18.95 -3.19
C GLU A 281 -13.01 -19.32 -3.91
N GLN A 282 -14.15 -19.26 -3.21
CA GLN A 282 -15.47 -19.48 -3.82
C GLN A 282 -15.78 -18.49 -4.95
N ARG A 283 -15.14 -17.32 -4.94
CA ARG A 283 -15.24 -16.31 -5.99
C ARG A 283 -14.14 -16.38 -7.04
N GLY A 284 -13.30 -17.41 -6.98
CA GLY A 284 -12.29 -17.71 -7.97
C GLY A 284 -10.95 -16.98 -7.75
N VAL A 285 -10.68 -16.50 -6.53
CA VAL A 285 -9.33 -16.03 -6.18
C VAL A 285 -8.44 -17.24 -5.94
N GLU A 286 -7.35 -17.33 -6.67
CA GLU A 286 -6.35 -18.37 -6.49
C GLU A 286 -5.31 -17.94 -5.46
N PHE A 287 -5.08 -18.75 -4.45
CA PHE A 287 -4.04 -18.54 -3.44
C PHE A 287 -2.82 -19.43 -3.73
N LEU A 288 -1.66 -18.98 -3.25
CA LEU A 288 -0.47 -19.83 -3.24
C LEU A 288 -0.70 -21.03 -2.34
N LYS A 289 -0.53 -22.22 -2.88
CA LYS A 289 -0.64 -23.47 -2.11
C LYS A 289 0.54 -23.61 -1.18
N ILE A 290 0.26 -23.73 0.11
CA ILE A 290 1.26 -23.97 1.14
C ILE A 290 1.35 -25.49 1.37
N PRO A 291 2.56 -26.09 1.31
CA PRO A 291 2.73 -27.52 1.55
C PRO A 291 2.24 -27.92 2.95
N PRO A 292 1.60 -29.07 3.13
CA PRO A 292 1.17 -29.56 4.45
C PRO A 292 2.28 -29.60 5.49
N SER A 293 3.52 -29.92 5.08
CA SER A 293 4.72 -29.89 5.94
C SER A 293 5.00 -28.54 6.59
N TYR A 294 4.53 -27.43 6.03
CA TYR A 294 4.63 -26.12 6.67
C TYR A 294 3.84 -26.10 7.98
N TYR A 295 2.62 -26.63 7.98
CA TYR A 295 1.76 -26.64 9.16
C TYR A 295 2.24 -27.60 10.26
N GLU A 296 3.05 -28.60 9.93
CA GLU A 296 3.69 -29.50 10.89
C GLU A 296 4.74 -28.79 11.75
N THR A 297 5.39 -27.77 11.21
CA THR A 297 6.51 -27.05 11.84
C THR A 297 6.21 -25.60 12.18
N VAL A 298 5.05 -25.05 11.79
CA VAL A 298 4.75 -23.64 11.96
C VAL A 298 4.76 -23.20 13.44
N LEU A 299 4.27 -24.03 14.35
CA LEU A 299 4.24 -23.74 15.79
C LEU A 299 5.64 -23.62 16.41
N ASP A 300 6.62 -24.34 15.84
CA ASP A 300 8.02 -24.23 16.29
C ASP A 300 8.62 -22.85 15.93
N ARG A 301 8.09 -22.23 14.88
CA ARG A 301 8.56 -20.94 14.35
C ARG A 301 7.82 -19.74 14.95
N VAL A 302 6.50 -19.82 15.09
CA VAL A 302 5.65 -18.70 15.56
C VAL A 302 5.32 -18.79 17.05
N GLY A 303 5.63 -19.91 17.68
CA GLY A 303 5.28 -20.16 19.09
C GLY A 303 3.82 -20.60 19.26
N LYS A 304 3.36 -20.56 20.51
CA LYS A 304 1.99 -20.97 20.86
C LYS A 304 1.00 -19.89 20.41
N ILE A 305 0.03 -20.27 19.61
CA ILE A 305 -1.08 -19.44 19.16
C ILE A 305 -2.39 -20.05 19.63
N ASP A 306 -3.43 -19.21 19.74
CA ASP A 306 -4.77 -19.64 20.17
C ASP A 306 -5.64 -20.11 18.99
N GLU A 307 -5.21 -19.86 17.75
CA GLU A 307 -5.93 -20.23 16.53
C GLU A 307 -5.77 -21.73 16.22
N ASP A 308 -6.86 -22.33 15.72
CA ASP A 308 -6.83 -23.69 15.16
C ASP A 308 -6.26 -23.63 13.72
N LEU A 309 -5.11 -24.27 13.53
CA LEU A 309 -4.44 -24.33 12.21
C LEU A 309 -5.04 -25.38 11.27
N MET A 310 -5.83 -26.32 11.76
CA MET A 310 -6.40 -27.40 10.94
C MET A 310 -7.33 -26.92 9.82
N PRO A 311 -8.18 -25.90 10.01
CA PRO A 311 -8.95 -25.32 8.90
C PRO A 311 -8.06 -24.64 7.85
N LEU A 312 -7.00 -23.94 8.26
CA LEU A 312 -6.06 -23.26 7.35
C LEU A 312 -5.28 -24.26 6.49
N SER A 313 -4.93 -25.41 7.01
CA SER A 313 -4.20 -26.46 6.26
C SER A 313 -5.04 -27.13 5.16
N LYS A 314 -6.35 -26.87 5.13
CA LYS A 314 -7.30 -27.44 4.15
C LYS A 314 -7.73 -26.41 3.08
N LEU A 315 -7.39 -25.14 3.26
CA LEU A 315 -7.51 -24.09 2.27
C LEU A 315 -6.28 -24.11 1.35
#